data_6e1c6da081330b94f4f61383009fc63f
#
_entry.id   6e1c6da081330b94f4f61383009fc63f
#
_cell.length_a   1.000
_cell.length_b   1.000
_cell.length_c   1.000
_cell.angle_alpha   90.00
_cell.angle_beta   90.00
_cell.angle_gamma   90.00
#
_symmetry.space_group_name_H-M   'P 1'
#
loop_
_entity.id
_entity.type
_entity.pdbx_description
1 polymer ?
#
loop_
_entity_poly.entity_id
_entity_poly.type
_entity_poly.pdbx_seq_one_letter_code
_entity_poly.pdbx_strand_id
1 'polypeptide(L)'
;MDGLGLRPPAADNPVNAEVGPTLCKLIERHCKPIDACLGLEGAPQSATGQATMFTGVNCAAAMGKHCEGFPGPALRAIIEKNNLFLELKRRSLSVKFADAYLVDGVDELAMRRFKSVTTVMALTSPETISTIDDLFEDRALMQDITRETIQERYPDIPVIPPQRAAEHLFALARKFDFTLFEFFQTDVVGHSMDYARACAVLRVYDRFLSALAMYADAAQLTIVLTSDHGNIEEMLSRSHTRNAIPFIAYGPKGEFLRSRVESLSDVTPALLAAIDGNGS
;
A
#
# COMPACT_ATOMS: atom_id res chain seq x y z
N MET A 1 1.98 -1.04 -1.58
CA MET A 1 2.87 -0.62 -2.68
C MET A 1 2.15 -0.92 -3.97
N ASP A 2 1.85 0.08 -4.77
CA ASP A 2 1.09 -0.09 -6.02
C ASP A 2 2.01 -0.56 -7.16
N GLY A 3 1.54 -1.47 -8.02
CA GLY A 3 2.26 -1.89 -9.21
C GLY A 3 3.55 -2.69 -8.98
N LEU A 4 3.62 -3.53 -7.95
CA LEU A 4 4.76 -4.42 -7.71
C LEU A 4 4.39 -5.88 -7.97
N GLY A 5 4.87 -6.46 -9.06
CA GLY A 5 4.79 -7.88 -9.35
C GLY A 5 6.07 -8.65 -9.00
N LEU A 6 5.97 -9.96 -9.03
CA LEU A 6 7.09 -10.88 -8.85
C LEU A 6 7.52 -11.47 -10.21
N ARG A 7 8.77 -11.21 -10.59
CA ARG A 7 9.36 -11.73 -11.82
C ARG A 7 10.81 -12.13 -11.57
N PRO A 8 11.31 -13.20 -12.19
CA PRO A 8 12.73 -13.53 -12.15
C PRO A 8 13.61 -12.35 -12.60
N PRO A 9 14.87 -12.28 -12.14
CA PRO A 9 15.81 -11.26 -12.59
C PRO A 9 15.89 -11.20 -14.13
N ALA A 10 15.77 -9.99 -14.68
CA ALA A 10 15.86 -9.69 -16.10
C ALA A 10 16.45 -8.29 -16.29
N ALA A 11 16.98 -7.99 -17.47
CA ALA A 11 17.62 -6.70 -17.73
C ALA A 11 16.65 -5.49 -17.62
N ASP A 12 15.37 -5.73 -17.81
CA ASP A 12 14.28 -4.76 -17.70
C ASP A 12 13.54 -4.82 -16.36
N ASN A 13 14.00 -5.64 -15.40
CA ASN A 13 13.43 -5.73 -14.07
C ASN A 13 14.30 -4.95 -13.06
N PRO A 14 13.85 -3.75 -12.60
CA PRO A 14 14.59 -2.98 -11.61
C PRO A 14 14.49 -3.55 -10.19
N VAL A 15 13.61 -4.53 -9.95
CA VAL A 15 13.45 -5.18 -8.64
C VAL A 15 14.56 -6.22 -8.48
N ASN A 16 15.73 -5.77 -8.03
CA ASN A 16 16.92 -6.60 -7.84
C ASN A 16 17.74 -6.12 -6.62
N ALA A 17 18.69 -6.96 -6.17
CA ALA A 17 19.45 -6.70 -4.95
C ALA A 17 20.42 -5.49 -5.03
N GLU A 18 20.78 -5.01 -6.21
CA GLU A 18 21.60 -3.81 -6.38
C GLU A 18 20.79 -2.53 -6.17
N VAL A 19 19.49 -2.58 -6.47
CA VAL A 19 18.56 -1.45 -6.38
C VAL A 19 17.82 -1.44 -5.04
N GLY A 20 17.30 -2.59 -4.62
CA GLY A 20 16.50 -2.75 -3.41
C GLY A 20 16.90 -3.98 -2.58
N PRO A 21 18.07 -3.97 -1.93
CA PRO A 21 18.57 -5.14 -1.18
C PRO A 21 17.65 -5.56 -0.04
N THR A 22 17.01 -4.62 0.67
CA THR A 22 16.09 -4.93 1.75
C THR A 22 14.81 -5.55 1.23
N LEU A 23 14.22 -4.95 0.19
CA LEU A 23 13.01 -5.47 -0.45
C LEU A 23 13.25 -6.89 -0.99
N CYS A 24 14.35 -7.13 -1.69
CA CYS A 24 14.70 -8.45 -2.21
C CYS A 24 14.90 -9.47 -1.09
N LYS A 25 15.57 -9.11 -0.01
CA LYS A 25 15.73 -9.99 1.17
C LYS A 25 14.40 -10.34 1.82
N LEU A 26 13.47 -9.38 1.91
CA LEU A 26 12.13 -9.64 2.45
C LEU A 26 11.30 -10.51 1.50
N ILE A 27 11.42 -10.31 0.19
CA ILE A 27 10.81 -11.19 -0.82
C ILE A 27 11.35 -12.62 -0.67
N GLU A 28 12.64 -12.79 -0.56
CA GLU A 28 13.25 -14.12 -0.44
C GLU A 28 12.81 -14.87 0.82
N ARG A 29 12.68 -14.17 1.96
CA ARG A 29 12.53 -14.82 3.28
C ARG A 29 11.13 -14.78 3.85
N HIS A 30 10.32 -13.78 3.49
CA HIS A 30 9.07 -13.46 4.16
C HIS A 30 7.90 -13.24 3.19
N CYS A 31 8.08 -13.58 1.92
CA CYS A 31 7.06 -13.41 0.88
C CYS A 31 6.33 -14.72 0.60
N LYS A 32 5.04 -14.61 0.38
CA LYS A 32 4.20 -15.57 -0.31
C LYS A 32 3.73 -14.92 -1.61
N PRO A 33 4.01 -15.49 -2.78
CA PRO A 33 3.37 -15.05 -4.03
C PRO A 33 1.87 -15.30 -3.96
N ILE A 34 1.07 -14.29 -4.30
CA ILE A 34 -0.39 -14.40 -4.31
C ILE A 34 -0.98 -13.94 -5.64
N ASP A 35 -2.21 -14.38 -5.94
CA ASP A 35 -2.91 -14.02 -7.18
C ASP A 35 -3.59 -12.66 -7.08
N ALA A 36 -3.35 -11.81 -8.10
CA ALA A 36 -4.05 -10.55 -8.31
C ALA A 36 -5.06 -10.59 -9.48
N CYS A 37 -5.04 -11.67 -10.28
CA CYS A 37 -5.96 -11.82 -11.43
C CYS A 37 -7.38 -12.19 -10.99
N LEU A 38 -7.57 -12.69 -9.78
CA LEU A 38 -8.89 -12.93 -9.17
C LEU A 38 -9.82 -13.82 -10.00
N GLY A 39 -9.23 -14.72 -10.81
CA GLY A 39 -9.96 -15.64 -11.67
C GLY A 39 -10.56 -15.01 -12.94
N LEU A 40 -10.19 -13.77 -13.30
CA LEU A 40 -10.67 -13.09 -14.51
C LEU A 40 -9.58 -13.01 -15.57
N GLU A 41 -10.02 -12.90 -16.82
CA GLU A 41 -9.16 -12.55 -17.95
C GLU A 41 -8.74 -11.08 -17.90
N GLY A 42 -7.63 -10.76 -18.59
CA GLY A 42 -7.05 -9.42 -18.60
C GLY A 42 -6.01 -9.19 -17.51
N ALA A 43 -5.38 -8.04 -17.52
CA ALA A 43 -4.44 -7.62 -16.48
C ALA A 43 -5.19 -7.05 -15.28
N PRO A 44 -4.76 -7.37 -14.04
CA PRO A 44 -5.31 -6.77 -12.83
C PRO A 44 -5.23 -5.23 -12.87
N GLN A 45 -6.15 -4.56 -12.19
CA GLN A 45 -6.28 -3.10 -12.21
C GLN A 45 -6.49 -2.55 -10.79
N SER A 46 -5.96 -1.35 -10.53
CA SER A 46 -5.88 -0.74 -9.20
C SER A 46 -7.26 -0.64 -8.50
N ALA A 47 -8.31 -0.15 -9.19
CA ALA A 47 -9.59 0.04 -8.50
C ALA A 47 -10.18 -1.27 -7.99
N THR A 48 -10.17 -2.36 -8.79
CA THR A 48 -10.67 -3.66 -8.34
C THR A 48 -9.69 -4.41 -7.46
N GLY A 49 -8.39 -4.30 -7.70
CA GLY A 49 -7.34 -4.93 -6.88
C GLY A 49 -7.35 -4.39 -5.45
N GLN A 50 -7.23 -3.07 -5.30
CA GLN A 50 -7.28 -2.41 -3.98
C GLN A 50 -8.62 -2.64 -3.27
N ALA A 51 -9.75 -2.50 -3.98
CA ALA A 51 -11.06 -2.76 -3.38
C ALA A 51 -11.18 -4.21 -2.90
N THR A 52 -10.67 -5.20 -3.65
CA THR A 52 -10.64 -6.60 -3.23
C THR A 52 -9.81 -6.77 -1.96
N MET A 53 -8.59 -6.22 -1.97
CA MET A 53 -7.67 -6.28 -0.82
C MET A 53 -8.29 -5.72 0.46
N PHE A 54 -8.92 -4.55 0.38
CA PHE A 54 -9.43 -3.85 1.56
C PHE A 54 -10.84 -4.25 1.99
N THR A 55 -11.60 -4.95 1.14
CA THR A 55 -12.96 -5.42 1.51
C THR A 55 -13.03 -6.91 1.81
N GLY A 56 -12.05 -7.70 1.33
CA GLY A 56 -12.11 -9.16 1.34
C GLY A 56 -13.14 -9.74 0.34
N VAL A 57 -13.75 -8.91 -0.51
CA VAL A 57 -14.69 -9.32 -1.55
C VAL A 57 -13.96 -9.37 -2.88
N ASN A 58 -14.10 -10.43 -3.67
CA ASN A 58 -13.58 -10.43 -5.04
C ASN A 58 -14.34 -9.40 -5.89
N CYS A 59 -13.85 -8.15 -5.86
CA CYS A 59 -14.48 -7.01 -6.53
C CYS A 59 -14.40 -7.11 -8.06
N ALA A 60 -13.35 -7.74 -8.60
CA ALA A 60 -13.27 -7.96 -10.04
C ALA A 60 -14.38 -8.91 -10.51
N ALA A 61 -14.62 -10.01 -9.80
CA ALA A 61 -15.75 -10.91 -10.08
C ALA A 61 -17.11 -10.22 -9.89
N ALA A 62 -17.27 -9.43 -8.83
CA ALA A 62 -18.50 -8.67 -8.58
C ALA A 62 -18.80 -7.63 -9.68
N MET A 63 -17.77 -7.06 -10.29
CA MET A 63 -17.89 -6.10 -11.41
C MET A 63 -17.93 -6.79 -12.78
N GLY A 64 -17.62 -8.09 -12.87
CA GLY A 64 -17.48 -8.85 -14.12
C GLY A 64 -16.26 -8.44 -14.96
N LYS A 65 -15.34 -7.64 -14.41
CA LYS A 65 -14.12 -7.15 -15.08
C LYS A 65 -13.14 -6.52 -14.11
N HIS A 66 -11.90 -6.38 -14.51
CA HIS A 66 -10.95 -5.47 -13.88
C HIS A 66 -11.30 -4.01 -14.18
N CYS A 67 -11.34 -3.15 -13.15
CA CYS A 67 -11.64 -1.71 -13.27
C CYS A 67 -10.38 -0.89 -12.99
N GLU A 68 -10.08 0.03 -13.90
CA GLU A 68 -8.92 0.92 -13.83
C GLU A 68 -9.16 2.13 -12.93
N GLY A 69 -8.10 2.73 -12.43
CA GLY A 69 -8.05 4.06 -11.83
C GLY A 69 -8.97 4.22 -10.62
N PHE A 70 -10.06 4.96 -10.77
CA PHE A 70 -10.94 5.30 -9.65
C PHE A 70 -12.19 4.43 -9.60
N PRO A 71 -12.64 4.00 -8.41
CA PRO A 71 -13.84 3.18 -8.27
C PRO A 71 -15.09 3.93 -8.73
N GLY A 72 -15.85 3.32 -9.65
CA GLY A 72 -17.17 3.79 -10.08
C GLY A 72 -18.24 3.56 -9.00
N PRO A 73 -19.48 4.05 -9.19
CA PRO A 73 -20.53 4.01 -8.17
C PRO A 73 -20.79 2.63 -7.57
N ALA A 74 -20.86 1.57 -8.39
CA ALA A 74 -21.10 0.21 -7.92
C ALA A 74 -19.95 -0.32 -7.05
N LEU A 75 -18.71 -0.06 -7.45
CA LEU A 75 -17.53 -0.46 -6.69
C LEU A 75 -17.41 0.34 -5.39
N ARG A 76 -17.72 1.65 -5.42
CA ARG A 76 -17.79 2.49 -4.20
C ARG A 76 -18.80 1.94 -3.20
N ALA A 77 -19.99 1.53 -3.65
CA ALA A 77 -21.00 0.96 -2.77
C ALA A 77 -20.52 -0.31 -2.04
N ILE A 78 -19.66 -1.13 -2.67
CA ILE A 78 -19.05 -2.28 -2.02
C ILE A 78 -18.07 -1.81 -0.93
N ILE A 79 -17.18 -0.86 -1.26
CA ILE A 79 -16.17 -0.33 -0.33
C ILE A 79 -16.85 0.36 0.87
N GLU A 80 -17.85 1.20 0.63
CA GLU A 80 -18.58 1.94 1.66
C GLU A 80 -19.38 1.03 2.60
N LYS A 81 -19.85 -0.11 2.11
CA LYS A 81 -20.60 -1.09 2.90
C LYS A 81 -19.73 -1.84 3.89
N ASN A 82 -18.54 -2.25 3.46
CA ASN A 82 -17.58 -3.00 4.27
C ASN A 82 -16.16 -2.78 3.76
N ASN A 83 -15.25 -2.48 4.67
CA ASN A 83 -13.82 -2.36 4.40
C ASN A 83 -13.02 -2.53 5.69
N LEU A 84 -11.71 -2.67 5.55
CA LEU A 84 -10.80 -2.92 6.67
C LEU A 84 -10.93 -1.87 7.79
N PHE A 85 -11.05 -0.57 7.47
CA PHE A 85 -11.17 0.47 8.50
C PHE A 85 -12.47 0.36 9.28
N LEU A 86 -13.59 0.10 8.61
CA LEU A 86 -14.87 -0.15 9.27
C LEU A 86 -14.83 -1.38 10.17
N GLU A 87 -14.18 -2.46 9.71
CA GLU A 87 -14.03 -3.69 10.48
C GLU A 87 -13.17 -3.49 11.74
N LEU A 88 -12.08 -2.74 11.63
CA LEU A 88 -11.24 -2.39 12.77
C LEU A 88 -11.98 -1.47 13.75
N LYS A 89 -12.72 -0.49 13.25
CA LYS A 89 -13.56 0.39 14.07
C LYS A 89 -14.65 -0.38 14.83
N ARG A 90 -15.30 -1.38 14.21
CA ARG A 90 -16.27 -2.27 14.89
C ARG A 90 -15.66 -3.05 16.05
N ARG A 91 -14.35 -3.27 16.01
CA ARG A 91 -13.54 -3.90 17.08
C ARG A 91 -13.02 -2.89 18.11
N SER A 92 -13.42 -1.62 18.00
CA SER A 92 -12.93 -0.51 18.84
C SER A 92 -11.42 -0.30 18.76
N LEU A 93 -10.81 -0.63 17.62
CA LEU A 93 -9.39 -0.45 17.38
C LEU A 93 -9.13 0.92 16.73
N SER A 94 -8.03 1.52 17.12
CA SER A 94 -7.55 2.78 16.58
C SER A 94 -6.82 2.57 15.26
N VAL A 95 -7.17 3.35 14.24
CA VAL A 95 -6.64 3.22 12.88
C VAL A 95 -6.08 4.56 12.40
N LYS A 96 -4.98 4.54 11.69
CA LYS A 96 -4.42 5.71 11.00
C LYS A 96 -4.12 5.39 9.54
N PHE A 97 -4.62 6.23 8.63
CA PHE A 97 -4.12 6.32 7.27
C PHE A 97 -2.98 7.34 7.27
N ALA A 98 -1.76 6.88 7.05
CA ALA A 98 -0.57 7.68 7.26
C ALA A 98 -0.32 8.70 6.14
N ASP A 99 -0.90 8.48 4.95
CA ASP A 99 -0.73 9.41 3.83
C ASP A 99 -1.49 10.70 4.07
N ALA A 100 -0.79 11.82 3.92
CA ALA A 100 -1.41 13.13 4.00
C ALA A 100 -2.14 13.49 2.71
N TYR A 101 -3.39 13.87 2.83
CA TYR A 101 -4.11 14.56 1.77
C TYR A 101 -3.74 16.05 1.78
N LEU A 102 -3.43 16.59 0.61
CA LEU A 102 -3.14 18.02 0.44
C LEU A 102 -4.47 18.81 0.40
N VAL A 103 -5.15 18.82 1.54
CA VAL A 103 -6.43 19.49 1.80
C VAL A 103 -6.40 20.08 3.21
N ASP A 104 -7.18 21.12 3.43
CA ASP A 104 -7.32 21.77 4.74
C ASP A 104 -8.27 20.98 5.67
N GLY A 105 -9.13 20.13 5.11
CA GLY A 105 -10.05 19.32 5.90
C GLY A 105 -10.75 18.22 5.14
N VAL A 106 -11.42 17.35 5.89
CA VAL A 106 -12.14 16.18 5.37
C VAL A 106 -13.25 16.55 4.40
N ASP A 107 -13.94 17.66 4.62
CA ASP A 107 -15.04 18.12 3.76
C ASP A 107 -14.56 18.44 2.35
N GLU A 108 -13.40 19.08 2.20
CA GLU A 108 -12.77 19.32 0.90
C GLU A 108 -12.48 18.00 0.17
N LEU A 109 -11.94 17.02 0.90
CA LEU A 109 -11.67 15.70 0.35
C LEU A 109 -12.95 14.98 -0.08
N ALA A 110 -14.02 15.08 0.72
CA ALA A 110 -15.31 14.49 0.43
C ALA A 110 -15.96 15.08 -0.84
N MET A 111 -15.71 16.35 -1.15
CA MET A 111 -16.22 17.03 -2.34
C MET A 111 -15.46 16.68 -3.63
N ARG A 112 -14.27 16.08 -3.56
CA ARG A 112 -13.49 15.72 -4.75
C ARG A 112 -14.27 14.74 -5.64
N ARG A 113 -14.31 15.02 -6.94
CA ARG A 113 -14.99 14.17 -7.94
C ARG A 113 -14.34 12.78 -8.04
N PHE A 114 -13.01 12.74 -8.10
CA PHE A 114 -12.23 11.53 -8.22
C PHE A 114 -11.63 11.16 -6.87
N LYS A 115 -11.87 9.93 -6.44
CA LYS A 115 -11.39 9.38 -5.17
C LYS A 115 -10.81 8.00 -5.43
N SER A 116 -9.59 7.75 -4.95
CA SER A 116 -9.02 6.40 -4.95
C SER A 116 -9.82 5.46 -4.04
N VAL A 117 -9.54 4.17 -4.10
CA VAL A 117 -10.14 3.18 -3.20
C VAL A 117 -9.83 3.51 -1.73
N THR A 118 -8.57 3.83 -1.43
CA THR A 118 -8.12 4.24 -0.10
C THR A 118 -8.80 5.51 0.37
N THR A 119 -9.03 6.48 -0.53
CA THR A 119 -9.81 7.70 -0.21
C THR A 119 -11.26 7.38 0.14
N VAL A 120 -11.93 6.51 -0.65
CA VAL A 120 -13.32 6.10 -0.34
C VAL A 120 -13.36 5.37 0.99
N MET A 121 -12.43 4.46 1.24
CA MET A 121 -12.31 3.75 2.51
C MET A 121 -12.06 4.71 3.70
N ALA A 122 -11.12 5.64 3.58
CA ALA A 122 -10.82 6.60 4.63
C ALA A 122 -12.01 7.52 4.96
N LEU A 123 -12.79 7.91 3.96
CA LEU A 123 -14.01 8.71 4.17
C LEU A 123 -15.11 7.95 4.93
N THR A 124 -15.09 6.62 5.00
CA THR A 124 -16.01 5.84 5.87
C THR A 124 -15.60 5.89 7.34
N SER A 125 -14.39 6.35 7.63
CA SER A 125 -13.81 6.52 8.97
C SER A 125 -12.96 7.79 8.99
N PRO A 126 -13.59 8.98 8.98
CA PRO A 126 -12.91 10.27 8.79
C PRO A 126 -11.80 10.57 9.81
N GLU A 127 -11.89 9.99 10.99
CA GLU A 127 -10.88 10.09 12.06
C GLU A 127 -9.53 9.45 11.69
N THR A 128 -9.49 8.63 10.64
CA THR A 128 -8.24 8.01 10.14
C THR A 128 -7.45 8.93 9.23
N ILE A 129 -8.09 9.97 8.68
CA ILE A 129 -7.54 10.85 7.65
C ILE A 129 -6.43 11.73 8.22
N SER A 130 -5.37 11.88 7.45
CA SER A 130 -4.31 12.87 7.65
C SER A 130 -4.43 14.00 6.64
N THR A 131 -4.22 15.22 7.08
CA THR A 131 -4.28 16.43 6.25
C THR A 131 -2.90 17.07 6.07
N ILE A 132 -2.85 18.20 5.39
CA ILE A 132 -1.62 18.96 5.22
C ILE A 132 -1.06 19.44 6.57
N ASP A 133 -1.89 19.77 7.55
CA ASP A 133 -1.46 20.17 8.89
C ASP A 133 -0.76 19.01 9.61
N ASP A 134 -1.26 17.78 9.46
CA ASP A 134 -0.57 16.60 10.00
C ASP A 134 0.81 16.41 9.37
N LEU A 135 0.97 16.75 8.08
CA LEU A 135 2.26 16.66 7.41
C LEU A 135 3.25 17.73 7.90
N PHE A 136 2.78 18.97 8.16
CA PHE A 136 3.57 20.02 8.77
C PHE A 136 4.09 19.64 10.15
N GLU A 137 3.29 18.91 10.91
CA GLU A 137 3.62 18.50 12.28
C GLU A 137 4.28 17.11 12.38
N ASP A 138 4.76 16.55 11.26
CA ASP A 138 5.39 15.22 11.19
C ASP A 138 4.49 14.06 11.70
N ARG A 139 3.17 14.25 11.68
CA ARG A 139 2.15 13.24 12.05
C ARG A 139 1.54 12.51 10.85
N ALA A 140 2.10 12.70 9.67
CA ALA A 140 1.72 12.04 8.43
C ALA A 140 2.92 11.88 7.50
N LEU A 141 2.73 11.09 6.45
CA LEU A 141 3.71 10.89 5.40
C LEU A 141 3.20 11.45 4.07
N MET A 142 4.13 11.81 3.20
CA MET A 142 3.81 12.03 1.79
C MET A 142 4.03 10.73 1.01
N GLN A 143 3.18 10.48 0.02
CA GLN A 143 3.20 9.26 -0.77
C GLN A 143 4.53 9.01 -1.54
N ASP A 144 5.36 10.04 -1.73
CA ASP A 144 6.70 9.95 -2.30
C ASP A 144 7.81 9.72 -1.24
N ILE A 145 7.42 9.59 0.05
CA ILE A 145 8.28 9.41 1.21
C ILE A 145 9.08 10.68 1.55
N THR A 146 9.72 11.31 0.58
CA THR A 146 10.70 12.39 0.77
C THR A 146 10.09 13.79 0.79
N ARG A 147 8.86 13.97 0.36
CA ARG A 147 8.15 15.25 0.21
C ARG A 147 8.69 16.12 -0.96
N GLU A 148 9.50 15.52 -1.85
CA GLU A 148 10.03 16.23 -3.02
C GLU A 148 8.93 16.67 -3.99
N THR A 149 7.89 15.83 -4.16
CA THR A 149 6.79 16.07 -5.11
C THR A 149 5.92 17.27 -4.76
N ILE A 150 5.98 17.76 -3.52
CA ILE A 150 5.14 18.87 -3.05
C ILE A 150 5.90 20.18 -2.85
N GLN A 151 7.22 20.20 -3.06
CA GLN A 151 8.08 21.37 -2.76
C GLN A 151 7.68 22.64 -3.51
N GLU A 152 7.23 22.52 -4.76
CA GLU A 152 6.79 23.69 -5.55
C GLU A 152 5.55 24.35 -4.92
N ARG A 153 4.63 23.55 -4.38
CA ARG A 153 3.38 24.05 -3.80
C ARG A 153 3.51 24.40 -2.31
N TYR A 154 4.35 23.70 -1.58
CA TYR A 154 4.54 23.85 -0.13
C TYR A 154 6.04 23.92 0.22
N PRO A 155 6.72 25.03 -0.13
CA PRO A 155 8.16 25.17 0.08
C PRO A 155 8.57 25.19 1.56
N ASP A 156 7.65 25.50 2.46
CA ASP A 156 7.88 25.54 3.90
C ASP A 156 7.89 24.13 4.54
N ILE A 157 7.42 23.09 3.83
CA ILE A 157 7.53 21.71 4.29
C ILE A 157 8.88 21.15 3.85
N PRO A 158 9.80 20.81 4.77
CA PRO A 158 11.14 20.39 4.39
C PRO A 158 11.13 19.03 3.69
N VAL A 159 12.01 18.86 2.71
CA VAL A 159 12.39 17.55 2.18
C VAL A 159 13.07 16.77 3.31
N ILE A 160 12.71 15.50 3.44
CA ILE A 160 13.26 14.62 4.48
C ILE A 160 13.89 13.38 3.86
N PRO A 161 14.93 12.80 4.48
CA PRO A 161 15.46 11.52 4.03
C PRO A 161 14.47 10.39 4.31
N PRO A 162 14.49 9.28 3.52
CA PRO A 162 13.60 8.14 3.70
C PRO A 162 13.59 7.56 5.11
N GLN A 163 14.74 7.56 5.78
CA GLN A 163 14.86 7.09 7.18
C GLN A 163 14.03 7.93 8.14
N ARG A 164 13.96 9.25 7.92
CA ARG A 164 13.13 10.14 8.75
C ARG A 164 11.64 9.88 8.53
N ALA A 165 11.23 9.62 7.29
CA ALA A 165 9.86 9.21 7.00
C ALA A 165 9.51 7.86 7.67
N ALA A 166 10.46 6.91 7.73
CA ALA A 166 10.29 5.66 8.46
C ALA A 166 10.11 5.87 9.97
N GLU A 167 10.84 6.84 10.58
CA GLU A 167 10.63 7.24 11.98
C GLU A 167 9.20 7.78 12.21
N HIS A 168 8.68 8.60 11.28
CA HIS A 168 7.33 9.13 11.40
C HIS A 168 6.29 8.02 11.27
N LEU A 169 6.43 7.09 10.30
CA LEU A 169 5.53 5.94 10.18
C LEU A 169 5.59 5.04 11.42
N PHE A 170 6.79 4.79 11.93
CA PHE A 170 6.98 4.02 13.15
C PHE A 170 6.30 4.68 14.37
N ALA A 171 6.43 6.00 14.50
CA ALA A 171 5.76 6.74 15.58
C ALA A 171 4.24 6.62 15.52
N LEU A 172 3.65 6.61 14.31
CA LEU A 172 2.23 6.34 14.11
C LEU A 172 1.88 4.88 14.46
N ALA A 173 2.65 3.91 13.99
CA ALA A 173 2.44 2.50 14.27
C ALA A 173 2.55 2.13 15.76
N ARG A 174 3.27 2.93 16.54
CA ARG A 174 3.33 2.81 18.00
C ARG A 174 2.13 3.41 18.72
N LYS A 175 1.39 4.29 18.06
CA LYS A 175 0.27 5.04 18.65
C LYS A 175 -1.08 4.43 18.28
N PHE A 176 -1.18 3.78 17.13
CA PHE A 176 -2.41 3.20 16.61
C PHE A 176 -2.29 1.69 16.52
N ASP A 177 -3.43 0.97 16.69
CA ASP A 177 -3.49 -0.49 16.57
C ASP A 177 -3.24 -0.97 15.14
N PHE A 178 -3.60 -0.15 14.15
CA PHE A 178 -3.36 -0.39 12.73
C PHE A 178 -2.99 0.91 12.02
N THR A 179 -1.91 0.86 11.23
CA THR A 179 -1.45 2.00 10.42
C THR A 179 -1.28 1.54 8.98
N LEU A 180 -1.91 2.24 8.04
CA LEU A 180 -1.79 2.01 6.60
C LEU A 180 -0.99 3.14 5.97
N PHE A 181 -0.01 2.78 5.13
CA PHE A 181 0.71 3.67 4.24
C PHE A 181 0.63 3.15 2.81
N GLU A 182 0.27 4.01 1.85
CA GLU A 182 0.17 3.71 0.43
C GLU A 182 1.33 4.34 -0.34
N PHE A 183 2.04 3.52 -1.14
CA PHE A 183 3.12 3.98 -1.98
C PHE A 183 2.82 3.62 -3.43
N PHE A 184 2.46 4.61 -4.25
CA PHE A 184 2.05 4.39 -5.64
C PHE A 184 3.06 4.92 -6.68
N GLN A 185 4.22 5.42 -6.24
CA GLN A 185 5.27 5.89 -7.17
C GLN A 185 5.81 4.76 -8.06
N THR A 186 5.75 3.51 -7.61
CA THR A 186 6.16 2.34 -8.38
C THR A 186 5.29 2.13 -9.61
N ASP A 187 3.98 2.27 -9.48
CA ASP A 187 3.07 2.19 -10.62
C ASP A 187 3.25 3.36 -11.59
N VAL A 188 3.37 4.58 -11.07
CA VAL A 188 3.62 5.78 -11.87
C VAL A 188 4.88 5.64 -12.74
N VAL A 189 5.98 5.14 -12.17
CA VAL A 189 7.23 4.97 -12.94
C VAL A 189 7.18 3.74 -13.85
N GLY A 190 6.48 2.69 -13.46
CA GLY A 190 6.23 1.51 -14.29
C GLY A 190 5.59 1.91 -15.63
N HIS A 191 4.54 2.70 -15.58
CA HIS A 191 3.88 3.24 -16.78
C HIS A 191 4.77 4.15 -17.64
N SER A 192 5.80 4.78 -17.07
CA SER A 192 6.72 5.63 -17.83
C SER A 192 7.75 4.85 -18.65
N MET A 193 8.01 3.59 -18.32
CA MET A 193 9.09 2.76 -18.88
C MET A 193 10.49 3.39 -18.72
N ASP A 194 10.67 4.26 -17.74
CA ASP A 194 11.96 4.86 -17.42
C ASP A 194 12.68 4.02 -16.34
N TYR A 195 13.54 3.12 -16.79
CA TYR A 195 14.28 2.21 -15.92
C TYR A 195 15.15 2.95 -14.89
N ALA A 196 15.79 4.04 -15.27
CA ALA A 196 16.65 4.81 -14.36
C ALA A 196 15.82 5.46 -13.23
N ARG A 197 14.67 6.02 -13.59
CA ARG A 197 13.72 6.59 -12.63
C ARG A 197 13.11 5.50 -11.74
N ALA A 198 12.77 4.34 -12.30
CA ALA A 198 12.27 3.20 -11.52
C ALA A 198 13.31 2.75 -10.46
N CYS A 199 14.59 2.64 -10.84
CA CYS A 199 15.66 2.35 -9.90
C CYS A 199 15.80 3.44 -8.81
N ALA A 200 15.66 4.71 -9.16
CA ALA A 200 15.73 5.80 -8.17
C ALA A 200 14.58 5.70 -7.14
N VAL A 201 13.35 5.50 -7.61
CA VAL A 201 12.16 5.32 -6.75
C VAL A 201 12.31 4.11 -5.85
N LEU A 202 12.76 2.97 -6.37
CA LEU A 202 12.98 1.77 -5.57
C LEU A 202 14.09 1.94 -4.53
N ARG A 203 15.16 2.70 -4.81
CA ARG A 203 16.20 3.01 -3.81
C ARG A 203 15.68 3.87 -2.66
N VAL A 204 14.79 4.84 -2.95
CA VAL A 204 14.12 5.65 -1.91
C VAL A 204 13.28 4.73 -1.03
N TYR A 205 12.45 3.89 -1.65
CA TYR A 205 11.59 2.95 -0.95
C TYR A 205 12.39 1.94 -0.12
N ASP A 206 13.47 1.39 -0.65
CA ASP A 206 14.30 0.41 0.06
C ASP A 206 14.98 0.99 1.30
N ARG A 207 15.48 2.23 1.24
CA ARG A 207 16.04 2.93 2.41
C ARG A 207 14.98 3.17 3.48
N PHE A 208 13.78 3.54 3.09
CA PHE A 208 12.62 3.68 3.98
C PHE A 208 12.28 2.32 4.63
N LEU A 209 12.13 1.28 3.83
CA LEU A 209 11.79 -0.07 4.27
C LEU A 209 12.86 -0.66 5.21
N SER A 210 14.14 -0.42 4.91
CA SER A 210 15.26 -0.85 5.75
C SER A 210 15.20 -0.26 7.15
N ALA A 211 14.97 1.05 7.25
CA ALA A 211 14.83 1.71 8.55
C ALA A 211 13.55 1.24 9.29
N LEU A 212 12.45 1.11 8.58
CA LEU A 212 11.19 0.63 9.16
C LEU A 212 11.30 -0.80 9.71
N ALA A 213 11.99 -1.71 8.99
CA ALA A 213 12.23 -3.07 9.46
C ALA A 213 13.04 -3.10 10.77
N MET A 214 14.07 -2.26 10.89
CA MET A 214 14.85 -2.15 12.13
C MET A 214 13.99 -1.68 13.31
N TYR A 215 13.13 -0.69 13.10
CA TYR A 215 12.22 -0.21 14.14
C TYR A 215 11.17 -1.26 14.53
N ALA A 216 10.64 -1.98 13.54
CA ALA A 216 9.66 -3.04 13.77
C ALA A 216 10.23 -4.20 14.57
N ASP A 217 11.48 -4.62 14.29
CA ASP A 217 12.19 -5.64 15.07
C ASP A 217 12.33 -5.23 16.53
N ALA A 218 12.82 -4.02 16.77
CA ALA A 218 13.04 -3.51 18.13
C ALA A 218 11.74 -3.39 18.94
N ALA A 219 10.60 -3.13 18.28
CA ALA A 219 9.31 -2.93 18.91
C ALA A 219 8.37 -4.16 18.81
N GLN A 220 8.82 -5.25 18.20
CA GLN A 220 8.03 -6.46 17.95
C GLN A 220 6.73 -6.18 17.19
N LEU A 221 6.79 -5.28 16.18
CA LEU A 221 5.69 -4.97 15.29
C LEU A 221 5.70 -5.90 14.07
N THR A 222 4.54 -6.13 13.49
CA THR A 222 4.41 -6.86 12.22
C THR A 222 4.24 -5.86 11.08
N ILE A 223 5.08 -5.98 10.05
CA ILE A 223 4.96 -5.25 8.79
C ILE A 223 4.31 -6.17 7.78
N VAL A 224 3.26 -5.67 7.11
CA VAL A 224 2.70 -6.30 5.92
C VAL A 224 2.92 -5.38 4.73
N LEU A 225 3.54 -5.92 3.67
CA LEU A 225 3.73 -5.24 2.41
C LEU A 225 3.13 -6.12 1.31
N THR A 226 2.24 -5.55 0.52
CA THR A 226 1.64 -6.22 -0.64
C THR A 226 1.38 -5.21 -1.76
N SER A 227 0.95 -5.72 -2.91
CA SER A 227 0.57 -4.92 -4.07
C SER A 227 -0.84 -5.30 -4.53
N ASP A 228 -1.41 -4.53 -5.41
CA ASP A 228 -2.72 -4.75 -6.01
C ASP A 228 -2.61 -5.35 -7.42
N HIS A 229 -1.47 -5.17 -8.09
CA HIS A 229 -1.07 -5.75 -9.37
C HIS A 229 0.43 -5.61 -9.61
N GLY A 230 0.94 -6.19 -10.69
CA GLY A 230 2.30 -5.98 -11.16
C GLY A 230 2.37 -4.90 -12.24
N ASN A 231 3.52 -4.22 -12.34
CA ASN A 231 3.85 -3.23 -13.36
C ASN A 231 5.38 -3.00 -13.42
N ILE A 232 5.99 -2.50 -12.33
CA ILE A 232 7.39 -2.02 -12.31
C ILE A 232 8.41 -3.14 -12.60
N GLU A 233 8.08 -4.39 -12.35
CA GLU A 233 8.97 -5.53 -12.60
C GLU A 233 9.15 -5.85 -14.09
N GLU A 234 8.41 -5.14 -14.99
CA GLU A 234 8.46 -5.34 -16.44
C GLU A 234 8.48 -4.00 -17.19
N MET A 235 9.64 -3.36 -17.23
CA MET A 235 9.81 -1.99 -17.74
C MET A 235 9.79 -1.87 -19.27
N LEU A 236 9.55 -2.96 -20.01
CA LEU A 236 9.34 -2.95 -21.47
C LEU A 236 7.87 -2.79 -21.88
N SER A 237 6.96 -2.76 -20.92
CA SER A 237 5.53 -2.58 -21.15
C SER A 237 4.97 -1.44 -20.29
N ARG A 238 4.00 -0.70 -20.85
CA ARG A 238 3.21 0.28 -20.07
C ARG A 238 2.00 -0.34 -19.38
N SER A 239 1.73 -1.61 -19.67
CA SER A 239 0.56 -2.31 -19.14
C SER A 239 0.89 -2.99 -17.84
N HIS A 240 -0.10 -3.14 -16.98
CA HIS A 240 0.02 -4.00 -15.81
C HIS A 240 0.30 -5.44 -16.24
N THR A 241 0.98 -6.18 -15.38
CA THR A 241 1.33 -7.57 -15.62
C THR A 241 0.34 -8.53 -14.97
N ARG A 242 0.36 -9.78 -15.41
CA ARG A 242 -0.36 -10.89 -14.78
C ARG A 242 0.54 -11.69 -13.82
N ASN A 243 1.72 -11.19 -13.52
CA ASN A 243 2.61 -11.82 -12.57
C ASN A 243 1.96 -11.89 -11.19
N ALA A 244 2.31 -12.91 -10.42
CA ALA A 244 1.97 -12.95 -9.01
C ALA A 244 2.52 -11.71 -8.30
N ILE A 245 1.83 -11.24 -7.27
CA ILE A 245 2.25 -10.12 -6.45
C ILE A 245 2.82 -10.60 -5.12
N PRO A 246 3.70 -9.82 -4.46
CA PRO A 246 4.23 -10.20 -3.16
C PRO A 246 3.18 -9.99 -2.07
N PHE A 247 3.02 -10.97 -1.20
CA PHE A 247 2.46 -10.80 0.13
C PHE A 247 3.59 -11.04 1.14
N ILE A 248 4.23 -9.98 1.57
CA ILE A 248 5.31 -10.01 2.56
C ILE A 248 4.69 -9.75 3.92
N ALA A 249 4.90 -10.66 4.88
CA ALA A 249 4.53 -10.44 6.27
C ALA A 249 5.73 -10.76 7.15
N TYR A 250 6.27 -9.73 7.79
CA TYR A 250 7.50 -9.73 8.58
C TYR A 250 7.22 -9.33 10.02
N GLY A 251 7.78 -10.04 10.97
CA GLY A 251 7.56 -9.83 12.40
C GLY A 251 6.70 -10.92 13.06
N PRO A 252 6.24 -10.72 14.32
CA PRO A 252 5.65 -11.77 15.15
C PRO A 252 4.45 -12.51 14.55
N LYS A 253 3.61 -11.82 13.78
CA LYS A 253 2.44 -12.43 13.11
C LYS A 253 2.72 -12.85 11.66
N GLY A 254 3.96 -12.74 11.21
CA GLY A 254 4.32 -12.91 9.80
C GLY A 254 3.98 -14.29 9.25
N GLU A 255 4.33 -15.37 9.94
CA GLU A 255 4.06 -16.74 9.51
C GLU A 255 2.55 -17.04 9.47
N PHE A 256 1.84 -16.65 10.52
CA PHE A 256 0.38 -16.79 10.59
C PHE A 256 -0.30 -16.10 9.39
N LEU A 257 0.08 -14.88 9.07
CA LEU A 257 -0.48 -14.13 7.94
C LEU A 257 -0.19 -14.81 6.60
N ARG A 258 1.07 -15.19 6.35
CA ARG A 258 1.46 -15.87 5.11
C ARG A 258 0.75 -17.21 4.91
N SER A 259 0.42 -17.93 5.97
CA SER A 259 -0.29 -19.20 5.87
C SER A 259 -1.76 -19.07 5.43
N ARG A 260 -2.35 -17.86 5.50
CA ARG A 260 -3.78 -17.62 5.30
C ARG A 260 -4.13 -16.85 4.03
N VAL A 261 -3.15 -16.32 3.31
CA VAL A 261 -3.38 -15.48 2.14
C VAL A 261 -2.94 -16.20 0.87
N GLU A 262 -3.86 -16.44 -0.06
CA GLU A 262 -3.62 -17.02 -1.39
C GLU A 262 -3.91 -16.01 -2.51
N SER A 263 -4.78 -15.04 -2.24
CA SER A 263 -5.20 -14.00 -3.18
C SER A 263 -5.46 -12.69 -2.46
N LEU A 264 -5.69 -11.62 -3.24
CA LEU A 264 -6.05 -10.31 -2.68
C LEU A 264 -7.28 -10.35 -1.77
N SER A 265 -8.25 -11.22 -2.03
CA SER A 265 -9.47 -11.32 -1.22
C SER A 265 -9.22 -11.85 0.20
N ASP A 266 -8.08 -12.50 0.43
CA ASP A 266 -7.76 -13.08 1.72
C ASP A 266 -7.04 -12.10 2.66
N VAL A 267 -6.54 -10.96 2.12
CA VAL A 267 -5.70 -10.02 2.86
C VAL A 267 -6.43 -9.43 4.07
N THR A 268 -7.57 -8.79 3.86
CA THR A 268 -8.37 -8.22 4.97
C THR A 268 -8.83 -9.29 5.97
N PRO A 269 -9.41 -10.44 5.59
CA PRO A 269 -9.74 -11.52 6.52
C PRO A 269 -8.55 -12.01 7.36
N ALA A 270 -7.37 -12.17 6.75
CA ALA A 270 -6.16 -12.62 7.45
C ALA A 270 -5.66 -11.58 8.46
N LEU A 271 -5.66 -10.27 8.09
CA LEU A 271 -5.31 -9.18 8.99
C LEU A 271 -6.22 -9.14 10.21
N LEU A 272 -7.54 -9.22 10.00
CA LEU A 272 -8.51 -9.23 11.09
C LEU A 272 -8.33 -10.45 12.00
N ALA A 273 -8.12 -11.64 11.45
CA ALA A 273 -7.85 -12.84 12.23
C ALA A 273 -6.56 -12.74 13.07
N ALA A 274 -5.50 -12.11 12.51
CA ALA A 274 -4.26 -11.89 13.22
C ALA A 274 -4.43 -10.91 14.41
N ILE A 275 -5.27 -9.91 14.24
CA ILE A 275 -5.58 -8.91 15.27
C ILE A 275 -6.48 -9.51 16.36
N ASP A 276 -7.50 -10.30 15.99
CA ASP A 276 -8.43 -10.94 16.94
C ASP A 276 -7.76 -12.02 17.82
N GLY A 277 -6.46 -12.25 17.66
CA GLY A 277 -5.69 -13.19 18.50
C GLY A 277 -5.87 -14.67 18.13
N ASN A 278 -6.55 -14.99 17.02
CA ASN A 278 -6.75 -16.36 16.53
C ASN A 278 -5.46 -17.00 15.97
N GLY A 279 -4.31 -16.50 16.35
CA GLY A 279 -2.97 -16.85 15.86
C GLY A 279 -1.94 -17.15 16.95
N SER A 280 -2.40 -17.68 18.09
CA SER A 280 -1.49 -18.27 19.12
C SER A 280 -1.30 -19.76 18.90
#